data_74114c4910945a59c5166cad0471c4f6
#
_entry.id   74114c4910945a59c5166cad0471c4f6
#
_cell.length_a   1.000
_cell.length_b   1.000
_cell.length_c   1.000
_cell.angle_alpha   90.00
_cell.angle_beta   90.00
_cell.angle_gamma   90.00
#
_symmetry.space_group_name_H-M   'P 1'
#
loop_
_entity.id
_entity.type
_entity.pdbx_description
1 polymer ?
#
loop_
_entity_poly.entity_id
_entity_poly.type
_entity_poly.pdbx_seq_one_letter_code
_entity_poly.pdbx_strand_id
1 'polypeptide(L)'
;VQGFTFSNVTVNAFIIGFNHNNTREGGNRIHFLIGKISGKDVALCDSKYNNTGTDAGFRMNKSNSNAGGWNGSYMRKDVLGNSGSPANPPVNSLMAALPADLRNNMKSTTKYTDNTGNGQNNASSVTATTDYLFFLAEFEVFGSRSYANSAEQNYQKQYDYFKAGNSRIAYNHTN
;
A
#
# COMPACT_ATOMS: atom_id res chain seq x y z
N VAL A 1 -6.05 -9.70 8.32
CA VAL A 1 -5.07 -10.58 8.99
C VAL A 1 -5.82 -11.40 10.03
N GLN A 2 -6.32 -12.56 9.59
CA GLN A 2 -7.19 -13.38 10.44
C GLN A 2 -6.45 -13.81 11.71
N GLY A 3 -7.03 -13.54 12.87
CA GLY A 3 -6.49 -13.94 14.18
C GLY A 3 -5.25 -13.17 14.64
N PHE A 4 -4.83 -12.12 13.92
CA PHE A 4 -3.69 -11.29 14.28
C PHE A 4 -4.13 -9.90 14.73
N THR A 5 -3.62 -9.45 15.84
CA THR A 5 -3.77 -8.06 16.31
C THR A 5 -2.40 -7.50 16.65
N PHE A 6 -2.22 -6.20 16.49
CA PHE A 6 -1.00 -5.50 16.88
C PHE A 6 -0.99 -5.11 18.38
N SER A 7 -1.94 -5.60 19.17
CA SER A 7 -1.93 -5.38 20.61
C SER A 7 -0.70 -6.05 21.23
N ASN A 8 0.01 -5.31 22.09
CA ASN A 8 1.22 -5.76 22.76
C ASN A 8 2.39 -6.17 21.85
N VAL A 9 2.47 -5.62 20.65
CA VAL A 9 3.61 -5.80 19.75
C VAL A 9 4.26 -4.46 19.45
N THR A 10 5.58 -4.47 19.28
CA THR A 10 6.33 -3.30 18.83
C THR A 10 6.36 -3.28 17.31
N VAL A 11 6.01 -2.15 16.72
CA VAL A 11 6.07 -1.94 15.27
C VAL A 11 7.08 -0.85 14.98
N ASN A 12 8.06 -1.14 14.15
CA ASN A 12 8.96 -0.11 13.63
C ASN A 12 8.23 0.65 12.52
N ALA A 13 8.19 1.96 12.62
CA ALA A 13 7.65 2.82 11.59
C ALA A 13 8.69 3.89 11.21
N PHE A 14 8.94 4.03 9.92
CA PHE A 14 9.86 5.01 9.38
C PHE A 14 9.09 6.15 8.75
N ILE A 15 9.42 7.39 9.09
CA ILE A 15 8.89 8.55 8.38
C ILE A 15 9.54 8.60 7.01
N ILE A 16 8.74 8.53 5.96
CA ILE A 16 9.21 8.59 4.57
C ILE A 16 8.88 9.91 3.88
N GLY A 17 7.97 10.70 4.43
CA GLY A 17 7.66 12.01 3.88
C GLY A 17 6.77 12.86 4.77
N PHE A 18 7.01 14.16 4.72
CA PHE A 18 6.13 15.20 5.29
C PHE A 18 5.46 15.93 4.14
N ASN A 19 4.15 16.01 4.15
CA ASN A 19 3.37 16.65 3.09
C ASN A 19 3.81 16.20 1.68
N HIS A 20 4.09 14.90 1.55
CA HIS A 20 4.52 14.33 0.29
C HIS A 20 3.49 14.62 -0.80
N ASN A 21 3.96 15.18 -1.93
CA ASN A 21 3.13 15.48 -3.09
C ASN A 21 1.78 16.16 -2.72
N ASN A 22 1.84 17.15 -1.82
CA ASN A 22 0.68 17.73 -1.13
C ASN A 22 -0.40 18.29 -2.06
N THR A 23 -0.02 18.76 -3.25
CA THR A 23 -0.95 19.28 -4.27
C THR A 23 -1.82 18.19 -4.89
N ARG A 24 -1.37 16.94 -4.85
CA ARG A 24 -2.07 15.77 -5.39
C ARG A 24 -2.65 14.89 -4.29
N GLU A 25 -1.86 14.63 -3.26
CA GLU A 25 -2.18 13.65 -2.22
C GLU A 25 -2.85 14.25 -0.98
N GLY A 26 -2.84 15.57 -0.86
CA GLY A 26 -3.36 16.33 0.26
C GLY A 26 -2.29 16.74 1.26
N GLY A 27 -2.50 17.89 1.91
CA GLY A 27 -1.58 18.47 2.89
C GLY A 27 -1.80 17.99 4.32
N ASN A 28 -0.91 18.44 5.23
CA ASN A 28 -0.93 18.14 6.67
C ASN A 28 -0.88 16.62 6.97
N ARG A 29 0.01 15.92 6.28
CA ARG A 29 0.20 14.47 6.43
C ARG A 29 1.66 14.12 6.68
N ILE A 30 1.84 13.08 7.49
CA ILE A 30 3.12 12.38 7.64
C ILE A 30 2.89 10.98 7.09
N HIS A 31 3.72 10.56 6.15
CA HIS A 31 3.67 9.21 5.60
C HIS A 31 4.70 8.33 6.29
N PHE A 32 4.25 7.16 6.70
CA PHE A 32 5.06 6.16 7.39
C PHE A 32 5.20 4.90 6.55
N LEU A 33 6.39 4.32 6.57
CA LEU A 33 6.65 2.97 6.11
C LEU A 33 6.66 2.04 7.32
N ILE A 34 5.80 1.03 7.32
CA ILE A 34 5.77 0.01 8.35
C ILE A 34 6.92 -0.97 8.09
N GLY A 35 7.78 -1.11 9.07
CA GLY A 35 8.91 -2.04 9.06
C GLY A 35 8.64 -3.30 9.87
N LYS A 36 9.62 -3.70 10.66
CA LYS A 36 9.55 -4.92 11.48
C LYS A 36 8.47 -4.86 12.54
N ILE A 37 7.83 -6.00 12.78
CA ILE A 37 6.86 -6.21 13.86
C ILE A 37 7.51 -7.13 14.90
N SER A 38 7.65 -6.67 16.12
CA SER A 38 8.37 -7.37 17.20
C SER A 38 9.78 -7.83 16.78
N GLY A 39 10.47 -6.99 16.01
CA GLY A 39 11.82 -7.27 15.51
C GLY A 39 11.90 -8.24 14.35
N LYS A 40 10.78 -8.76 13.86
CA LYS A 40 10.71 -9.74 12.75
C LYS A 40 10.15 -9.10 11.48
N ASP A 41 10.67 -9.56 10.35
CA ASP A 41 10.08 -9.26 9.05
C ASP A 41 8.78 -10.04 8.89
N VAL A 42 7.71 -9.35 8.49
CA VAL A 42 6.38 -9.94 8.34
C VAL A 42 5.91 -9.72 6.91
N ALA A 43 5.73 -10.82 6.20
CA ALA A 43 5.22 -10.79 4.84
C ALA A 43 3.72 -10.51 4.80
N LEU A 44 3.29 -9.76 3.79
CA LEU A 44 1.87 -9.58 3.45
C LEU A 44 1.40 -10.58 2.40
N CYS A 45 2.29 -11.44 1.91
CA CYS A 45 1.98 -12.46 0.90
C CYS A 45 2.26 -13.84 1.46
N ASP A 46 1.39 -14.79 1.17
CA ASP A 46 1.51 -16.19 1.58
C ASP A 46 2.51 -16.98 0.72
N SER A 47 2.82 -16.45 -0.48
CA SER A 47 3.79 -17.05 -1.40
C SER A 47 4.39 -16.00 -2.31
N LYS A 48 5.65 -16.19 -2.69
CA LYS A 48 6.37 -15.34 -3.65
C LYS A 48 5.64 -15.20 -4.99
N TYR A 49 4.98 -16.25 -5.45
CA TYR A 49 4.30 -16.32 -6.74
C TYR A 49 2.83 -16.72 -6.60
N ASN A 50 2.24 -16.45 -5.46
CA ASN A 50 0.85 -16.83 -5.27
C ASN A 50 -0.07 -15.92 -6.06
N ASN A 51 -0.50 -16.38 -7.20
CA ASN A 51 -1.48 -15.75 -8.08
C ASN A 51 -2.65 -16.69 -8.41
N THR A 52 -2.79 -17.80 -7.70
CA THR A 52 -3.85 -18.80 -7.92
C THR A 52 -4.90 -18.76 -6.82
N GLY A 53 -6.09 -19.02 -7.20
CA GLY A 53 -7.40 -18.72 -6.72
C GLY A 53 -7.91 -19.29 -5.41
N THR A 54 -7.18 -19.36 -4.32
CA THR A 54 -7.80 -19.61 -3.02
C THR A 54 -7.70 -18.37 -2.13
N ASP A 55 -8.57 -18.25 -1.14
CA ASP A 55 -8.59 -17.10 -0.21
C ASP A 55 -7.50 -17.19 0.87
N ALA A 56 -6.54 -18.09 0.70
CA ALA A 56 -5.42 -18.19 1.61
C ALA A 56 -4.40 -17.09 1.34
N GLY A 57 -4.00 -16.40 2.38
CA GLY A 57 -2.93 -15.42 2.39
C GLY A 57 -3.24 -14.07 1.73
N PHE A 58 -2.20 -13.28 1.59
CA PHE A 58 -2.27 -11.91 1.11
C PHE A 58 -1.76 -11.83 -0.33
N ARG A 59 -2.64 -11.57 -1.24
CA ARG A 59 -2.32 -11.38 -2.65
C ARG A 59 -3.01 -10.15 -3.20
N MET A 60 -2.55 -9.69 -4.36
CA MET A 60 -3.15 -8.51 -5.00
C MET A 60 -4.62 -8.77 -5.36
N ASN A 61 -4.93 -9.96 -5.88
CA ASN A 61 -6.29 -10.38 -6.20
C ASN A 61 -6.53 -11.85 -5.83
N LYS A 62 -7.79 -12.24 -5.72
CA LYS A 62 -8.21 -13.63 -5.45
C LYS A 62 -7.98 -14.57 -6.63
N SER A 63 -7.78 -14.03 -7.83
CA SER A 63 -7.49 -14.76 -9.06
C SER A 63 -6.24 -14.20 -9.72
N ASN A 64 -5.68 -14.94 -10.68
CA ASN A 64 -4.57 -14.47 -11.50
C ASN A 64 -5.05 -13.39 -12.49
N SER A 65 -5.37 -12.21 -11.96
CA SER A 65 -5.86 -11.07 -12.72
C SER A 65 -5.42 -9.79 -12.06
N ASN A 66 -5.06 -8.79 -12.86
CA ASN A 66 -4.80 -7.43 -12.45
C ASN A 66 -5.91 -6.45 -12.87
N ALA A 67 -7.05 -6.98 -13.35
CA ALA A 67 -8.18 -6.17 -13.77
C ALA A 67 -8.64 -5.21 -12.67
N GLY A 68 -8.87 -3.96 -13.03
CA GLY A 68 -9.24 -2.90 -12.09
C GLY A 68 -8.05 -2.29 -11.33
N GLY A 69 -6.81 -2.73 -11.60
CA GLY A 69 -5.58 -2.20 -11.04
C GLY A 69 -5.61 -2.11 -9.50
N TRP A 70 -4.95 -1.09 -8.95
CA TRP A 70 -4.94 -0.86 -7.52
C TRP A 70 -6.35 -0.65 -6.94
N ASN A 71 -7.16 0.18 -7.58
CA ASN A 71 -8.52 0.49 -7.11
C ASN A 71 -9.40 -0.76 -6.95
N GLY A 72 -9.30 -1.69 -7.91
CA GLY A 72 -10.07 -2.95 -7.92
C GLY A 72 -9.50 -4.03 -7.03
N SER A 73 -8.25 -3.93 -6.59
CA SER A 73 -7.51 -5.03 -5.98
C SER A 73 -8.11 -5.50 -4.65
N TYR A 74 -8.05 -6.80 -4.42
CA TYR A 74 -8.37 -7.42 -3.14
C TYR A 74 -7.41 -6.94 -2.03
N MET A 75 -6.14 -6.77 -2.37
CA MET A 75 -5.14 -6.23 -1.45
C MET A 75 -5.58 -4.87 -0.89
N ARG A 76 -5.94 -3.93 -1.75
CA ARG A 76 -6.38 -2.59 -1.32
C ARG A 76 -7.64 -2.64 -0.47
N LYS A 77 -8.66 -3.33 -0.98
CA LYS A 77 -10.01 -3.28 -0.40
C LYS A 77 -10.10 -4.07 0.91
N ASP A 78 -9.67 -5.31 0.87
CA ASP A 78 -9.94 -6.28 1.92
C ASP A 78 -8.72 -6.52 2.81
N VAL A 79 -7.54 -6.76 2.24
CA VAL A 79 -6.34 -7.04 3.03
C VAL A 79 -5.88 -5.82 3.81
N LEU A 80 -5.72 -4.68 3.14
CA LEU A 80 -5.38 -3.42 3.81
C LEU A 80 -6.58 -2.79 4.51
N GLY A 81 -7.78 -2.95 3.97
CA GLY A 81 -9.01 -2.49 4.60
C GLY A 81 -9.55 -1.15 4.10
N ASN A 82 -9.11 -0.68 2.92
CA ASN A 82 -9.59 0.59 2.36
C ASN A 82 -11.03 0.52 1.79
N SER A 83 -11.71 -0.61 1.87
CA SER A 83 -13.17 -0.69 1.65
C SER A 83 -13.98 -0.13 2.82
N GLY A 84 -13.34 0.08 3.97
CA GLY A 84 -13.92 0.75 5.12
C GLY A 84 -13.16 2.01 5.51
N SER A 85 -13.22 2.36 6.78
CA SER A 85 -12.53 3.52 7.35
C SER A 85 -11.82 3.15 8.65
N PRO A 86 -10.89 3.98 9.16
CA PRO A 86 -10.24 3.74 10.44
C PRO A 86 -11.22 3.58 11.62
N ALA A 87 -12.36 4.29 11.59
CA ALA A 87 -13.40 4.17 12.60
C ALA A 87 -14.20 2.84 12.48
N ASN A 88 -14.40 2.37 11.24
CA ASN A 88 -15.13 1.15 10.93
C ASN A 88 -14.33 0.28 9.94
N PRO A 89 -13.22 -0.32 10.41
CA PRO A 89 -12.36 -1.10 9.54
C PRO A 89 -13.02 -2.43 9.17
N PRO A 90 -12.83 -2.93 7.95
CA PRO A 90 -13.31 -4.25 7.57
C PRO A 90 -12.72 -5.33 8.48
N VAL A 91 -13.54 -6.26 8.88
CA VAL A 91 -13.11 -7.40 9.70
C VAL A 91 -12.00 -8.18 8.98
N ASN A 92 -11.01 -8.65 9.74
CA ASN A 92 -9.83 -9.39 9.23
C ASN A 92 -8.89 -8.59 8.32
N SER A 93 -9.06 -7.27 8.20
CA SER A 93 -8.12 -6.41 7.49
C SER A 93 -6.90 -6.03 8.35
N LEU A 94 -5.83 -5.56 7.69
CA LEU A 94 -4.69 -4.96 8.39
C LEU A 94 -5.12 -3.73 9.20
N MET A 95 -6.01 -2.91 8.65
CA MET A 95 -6.56 -1.73 9.34
C MET A 95 -7.26 -2.13 10.65
N ALA A 96 -8.04 -3.21 10.65
CA ALA A 96 -8.70 -3.72 11.86
C ALA A 96 -7.70 -4.22 12.91
N ALA A 97 -6.53 -4.70 12.48
CA ALA A 97 -5.47 -5.18 13.37
C ALA A 97 -4.69 -4.04 14.05
N LEU A 98 -4.72 -2.83 13.49
CA LEU A 98 -4.02 -1.68 14.07
C LEU A 98 -4.69 -1.21 15.35
N PRO A 99 -3.92 -0.69 16.34
CA PRO A 99 -4.47 -0.11 17.57
C PRO A 99 -5.47 1.03 17.27
N ALA A 100 -6.50 1.14 18.10
CA ALA A 100 -7.56 2.13 17.90
C ALA A 100 -7.06 3.58 17.99
N ASP A 101 -6.13 3.85 18.88
CA ASP A 101 -5.50 5.16 19.03
C ASP A 101 -4.72 5.58 17.78
N LEU A 102 -4.00 4.64 17.16
CA LEU A 102 -3.36 4.88 15.86
C LEU A 102 -4.42 5.15 14.79
N ARG A 103 -5.44 4.29 14.68
CA ARG A 103 -6.50 4.44 13.68
C ARG A 103 -7.22 5.79 13.77
N ASN A 104 -7.48 6.27 15.00
CA ASN A 104 -8.14 7.55 15.23
C ASN A 104 -7.33 8.76 14.73
N ASN A 105 -6.02 8.59 14.53
CA ASN A 105 -5.13 9.62 14.01
C ASN A 105 -4.78 9.45 12.53
N MET A 106 -5.26 8.39 11.87
CA MET A 106 -5.00 8.17 10.46
C MET A 106 -5.74 9.18 9.59
N LYS A 107 -5.05 9.72 8.61
CA LYS A 107 -5.62 10.58 7.58
C LYS A 107 -5.54 9.87 6.23
N SER A 108 -6.60 10.00 5.45
CA SER A 108 -6.58 9.51 4.07
C SER A 108 -5.63 10.30 3.20
N THR A 109 -5.07 9.66 2.21
CA THR A 109 -4.31 10.29 1.13
C THR A 109 -4.90 9.91 -0.21
N THR A 110 -4.76 10.78 -1.20
CA THR A 110 -5.17 10.49 -2.58
C THR A 110 -3.99 9.85 -3.30
N LYS A 111 -4.19 8.66 -3.84
CA LYS A 111 -3.18 7.96 -4.66
C LYS A 111 -3.67 7.90 -6.11
N TYR A 112 -2.74 8.09 -7.05
CA TYR A 112 -2.99 8.02 -8.49
C TYR A 112 -2.23 6.84 -9.06
N THR A 113 -2.97 5.88 -9.60
CA THR A 113 -2.43 4.64 -10.17
C THR A 113 -3.22 4.23 -11.39
N ASP A 114 -2.65 3.35 -12.22
CA ASP A 114 -3.42 2.70 -13.28
C ASP A 114 -4.47 1.77 -12.65
N ASN A 115 -5.73 2.14 -12.82
CA ASN A 115 -6.86 1.43 -12.26
C ASN A 115 -7.61 0.58 -13.29
N THR A 116 -7.02 0.33 -14.45
CA THR A 116 -7.55 -0.62 -15.44
C THR A 116 -6.86 -1.99 -15.35
N GLY A 117 -5.61 -2.02 -14.92
CA GLY A 117 -4.79 -3.22 -14.87
C GLY A 117 -4.27 -3.67 -16.23
N ASN A 118 -4.36 -2.83 -17.24
CA ASN A 118 -3.94 -3.16 -18.60
C ASN A 118 -2.45 -2.90 -18.87
N GLY A 119 -1.75 -2.23 -17.96
CA GLY A 119 -0.34 -1.86 -18.13
C GLY A 119 -0.07 -0.96 -19.34
N GLN A 120 -1.10 -0.35 -19.92
CA GLN A 120 -0.99 0.50 -21.09
C GLN A 120 -0.58 1.92 -20.70
N ASN A 121 0.22 2.57 -21.53
CA ASN A 121 0.64 3.95 -21.37
C ASN A 121 -0.50 4.93 -21.69
N ASN A 122 -1.57 4.85 -20.92
CA ASN A 122 -2.77 5.65 -21.12
C ASN A 122 -3.06 6.51 -19.89
N ALA A 123 -3.04 7.82 -20.07
CA ALA A 123 -3.30 8.76 -18.99
C ALA A 123 -4.72 8.64 -18.42
N SER A 124 -5.71 8.27 -19.23
CA SER A 124 -7.10 8.10 -18.77
C SER A 124 -7.29 6.91 -17.84
N SER A 125 -6.34 5.97 -17.84
CA SER A 125 -6.32 4.83 -16.92
C SER A 125 -5.83 5.20 -15.53
N VAL A 126 -5.11 6.31 -15.40
CA VAL A 126 -4.56 6.78 -14.13
C VAL A 126 -5.61 7.61 -13.41
N THR A 127 -6.22 7.03 -12.40
CA THR A 127 -7.30 7.64 -11.63
C THR A 127 -6.98 7.67 -10.13
N ALA A 128 -7.72 8.50 -9.40
CA ALA A 128 -7.53 8.69 -7.98
C ALA A 128 -8.21 7.59 -7.14
N THR A 129 -7.53 7.17 -6.07
CA THR A 129 -8.15 6.45 -4.96
C THR A 129 -7.92 7.21 -3.67
N THR A 130 -8.79 7.01 -2.68
CA THR A 130 -8.62 7.54 -1.33
C THR A 130 -8.22 6.39 -0.42
N ASP A 131 -7.03 6.45 0.15
CA ASP A 131 -6.44 5.35 0.89
C ASP A 131 -5.88 5.82 2.24
N TYR A 132 -6.03 4.99 3.26
CA TYR A 132 -5.38 5.14 4.57
C TYR A 132 -4.12 4.28 4.69
N LEU A 133 -4.16 3.09 4.08
CA LEU A 133 -3.04 2.17 3.94
C LEU A 133 -2.82 1.89 2.45
N PHE A 134 -1.59 1.99 2.00
CA PHE A 134 -1.28 1.84 0.58
C PHE A 134 0.09 1.22 0.36
N PHE A 135 0.27 0.61 -0.79
CA PHE A 135 1.59 0.25 -1.29
C PHE A 135 2.19 1.44 -2.06
N LEU A 136 3.50 1.55 -1.98
CA LEU A 136 4.24 2.53 -2.75
C LEU A 136 4.28 2.11 -4.22
N ALA A 137 4.02 3.06 -5.09
CA ALA A 137 4.15 2.85 -6.52
C ALA A 137 5.63 2.80 -6.94
N GLU A 138 5.91 2.19 -8.09
CA GLU A 138 7.27 2.06 -8.62
C GLU A 138 7.98 3.42 -8.68
N PHE A 139 7.34 4.44 -9.23
CA PHE A 139 7.90 5.78 -9.35
C PHE A 139 8.17 6.43 -7.97
N GLU A 140 7.32 6.18 -6.99
CA GLU A 140 7.47 6.72 -5.63
C GLU A 140 8.70 6.16 -4.91
N VAL A 141 9.11 4.94 -5.26
CA VAL A 141 10.30 4.29 -4.70
C VAL A 141 11.55 4.64 -5.51
N PHE A 142 11.50 4.53 -6.83
CA PHE A 142 12.69 4.58 -7.68
C PHE A 142 12.92 5.93 -8.35
N GLY A 143 11.91 6.81 -8.44
CA GLY A 143 11.99 8.05 -9.22
C GLY A 143 12.05 7.82 -10.73
N SER A 144 11.87 6.58 -11.14
CA SER A 144 11.76 6.11 -12.52
C SER A 144 10.77 4.97 -12.56
N ARG A 145 10.37 4.56 -13.75
CA ARG A 145 9.48 3.43 -13.96
C ARG A 145 10.02 2.51 -15.04
N SER A 146 9.75 1.22 -14.90
CA SER A 146 10.04 0.21 -15.91
C SER A 146 8.78 -0.54 -16.31
N TYR A 147 7.87 -0.76 -15.36
CA TYR A 147 6.69 -1.60 -15.53
C TYR A 147 5.38 -0.84 -15.36
N ALA A 148 5.35 0.19 -14.53
CA ALA A 148 4.15 0.98 -14.30
C ALA A 148 3.71 1.77 -15.55
N ASN A 149 2.43 2.13 -15.63
CA ASN A 149 1.90 3.02 -16.65
C ASN A 149 2.70 4.34 -16.68
N SER A 150 3.16 4.75 -17.88
CA SER A 150 4.01 5.94 -18.01
C SER A 150 3.34 7.22 -17.51
N ALA A 151 2.03 7.29 -17.59
CA ALA A 151 1.30 8.47 -17.14
C ALA A 151 1.28 8.62 -15.61
N GLU A 152 1.53 7.57 -14.83
CA GLU A 152 1.60 7.65 -13.37
C GLU A 152 2.65 8.64 -12.89
N GLN A 153 3.81 8.73 -13.56
CA GLN A 153 4.87 9.67 -13.22
C GLN A 153 4.41 11.15 -13.22
N ASN A 154 3.34 11.49 -13.94
CA ASN A 154 2.80 12.85 -13.99
C ASN A 154 2.00 13.20 -12.73
N TYR A 155 1.66 12.22 -11.93
CA TYR A 155 0.84 12.36 -10.72
C TYR A 155 1.61 12.00 -9.45
N GLN A 156 2.64 11.18 -9.57
CA GLN A 156 3.43 10.65 -8.46
C GLN A 156 4.72 11.45 -8.27
N LYS A 157 5.31 11.34 -7.09
CA LYS A 157 6.59 11.94 -6.72
C LYS A 157 7.42 10.92 -5.96
N GLN A 158 8.71 10.84 -6.22
CA GLN A 158 9.59 9.99 -5.42
C GLN A 158 9.67 10.51 -3.98
N TYR A 159 9.55 9.61 -3.02
CA TYR A 159 9.75 9.96 -1.61
C TYR A 159 11.19 10.37 -1.33
N ASP A 160 11.36 11.45 -0.58
CA ASP A 160 12.68 11.97 -0.23
C ASP A 160 13.51 10.94 0.55
N TYR A 161 12.85 10.06 1.31
CA TYR A 161 13.47 8.92 1.97
C TYR A 161 14.26 8.03 1.01
N PHE A 162 13.67 7.64 -0.10
CA PHE A 162 14.34 6.80 -1.11
C PHE A 162 15.31 7.59 -1.98
N LYS A 163 15.01 8.85 -2.23
CA LYS A 163 15.90 9.76 -2.95
C LYS A 163 17.22 9.98 -2.20
N ALA A 164 17.19 9.94 -0.88
CA ALA A 164 18.37 10.00 -0.01
C ALA A 164 19.18 8.69 0.00
N GLY A 165 18.80 7.66 -0.76
CA GLY A 165 19.55 6.41 -0.87
C GLY A 165 19.22 5.35 0.20
N ASN A 166 18.16 5.54 0.98
CA ASN A 166 17.75 4.54 1.96
C ASN A 166 17.29 3.23 1.30
N SER A 167 17.34 2.17 2.08
CA SER A 167 17.05 0.80 1.61
C SER A 167 15.66 0.68 0.98
N ARG A 168 15.62 -0.05 -0.14
CA ARG A 168 14.41 -0.46 -0.87
C ARG A 168 14.13 -1.95 -0.76
N ILE A 169 14.85 -2.62 0.16
CA ILE A 169 14.70 -4.06 0.36
C ILE A 169 13.38 -4.33 1.06
N ALA A 170 12.58 -5.21 0.48
CA ALA A 170 11.38 -5.76 1.07
C ALA A 170 11.51 -7.29 1.17
N TYR A 171 10.83 -7.86 2.14
CA TYR A 171 10.84 -9.30 2.37
C TYR A 171 9.47 -9.88 2.04
N ASN A 172 9.47 -11.07 1.48
CA ASN A 172 8.30 -11.92 1.37
C ASN A 172 8.43 -13.11 2.32
N HIS A 173 7.44 -13.98 2.37
CA HIS A 173 7.43 -15.11 3.31
C HIS A 173 8.52 -16.16 3.04
N THR A 174 9.19 -16.11 1.89
CA THR A 174 10.21 -17.09 1.47
C THR A 174 11.65 -16.65 1.75
N ASN A 175 11.85 -15.51 2.36
CA ASN A 175 13.19 -15.02 2.71
C ASN A 175 13.52 -15.32 4.17
#